data_0b9eed24d8d2df3925a03e7a134d94cb
#
_entry.id   0b9eed24d8d2df3925a03e7a134d94cb
#
_cell.length_a   1.000
_cell.length_b   1.000
_cell.length_c   1.000
_cell.angle_alpha   90.00
_cell.angle_beta   90.00
_cell.angle_gamma   90.00
#
_symmetry.space_group_name_H-M   'P 1'
#
loop_
_entity.id
_entity.type
_entity.pdbx_description
1 polymer ?
#
loop_
_entity_poly.entity_id
_entity_poly.type
_entity_poly.pdbx_seq_one_letter_code
_entity_poly.pdbx_strand_id
1 'polypeptide(L)'
;MKIFLFCFALLWNSEIVESINLHAFHISKTDMVFQPAEKSMQITMHIFIDDLEEALEKQGKSKLFIGTERESKEANGLITNYLQSNFSIQLNGKKTPYTWVGKETSKDKQALWVYLEIKNIREVRNISVENRVLTEVFADQKNIVQVNIPSKKQGYFLLSKSKTMDSASF
;
A
#
# COMPACT_ATOMS: atom_id res chain seq x y z
N MET A 1 59.53 21.06 41.10
CA MET A 1 59.09 21.02 39.70
C MET A 1 57.87 20.06 39.60
N LYS A 2 56.68 20.64 39.65
CA LYS A 2 55.39 19.84 39.64
C LYS A 2 54.89 19.77 38.21
N ILE A 3 54.86 18.56 37.66
CA ILE A 3 54.33 18.28 36.33
C ILE A 3 52.77 18.08 36.46
N PHE A 4 51.98 19.00 35.87
CA PHE A 4 50.58 18.92 35.80
C PHE A 4 50.23 18.08 34.56
N LEU A 5 49.66 16.85 34.75
CA LEU A 5 49.15 16.02 33.69
C LEU A 5 47.72 16.48 33.39
N PHE A 6 47.53 17.10 32.22
CA PHE A 6 46.23 17.54 31.73
C PHE A 6 45.59 16.37 30.96
N CYS A 7 44.67 15.65 31.62
CA CYS A 7 43.86 14.64 30.95
C CYS A 7 42.81 15.33 30.07
N PHE A 8 42.98 15.28 28.74
CA PHE A 8 42.01 15.73 27.76
C PHE A 8 41.02 14.59 27.55
N ALA A 9 39.83 14.66 28.19
CA ALA A 9 38.75 13.76 27.98
C ALA A 9 38.05 14.14 26.65
N LEU A 10 38.30 13.37 25.57
CA LEU A 10 37.56 13.42 24.33
C LEU A 10 36.14 12.89 24.60
N LEU A 11 35.17 13.79 24.71
CA LEU A 11 33.76 13.47 24.68
C LEU A 11 33.42 13.05 23.25
N TRP A 12 33.27 11.75 23.02
CA TRP A 12 32.76 11.19 21.78
C TRP A 12 31.23 11.42 21.74
N ASN A 13 30.82 12.52 21.13
CA ASN A 13 29.42 12.68 20.77
C ASN A 13 29.10 11.70 19.67
N SER A 14 28.47 10.57 20.01
CA SER A 14 27.80 9.74 19.05
C SER A 14 26.51 10.46 18.61
N GLU A 15 26.58 11.16 17.50
CA GLU A 15 25.35 11.62 16.82
C GLU A 15 24.54 10.39 16.44
N ILE A 16 23.39 10.23 17.10
CA ILE A 16 22.37 9.29 16.67
C ILE A 16 21.80 9.88 15.37
N VAL A 17 22.27 9.37 14.23
CA VAL A 17 21.64 9.66 12.94
C VAL A 17 20.33 8.91 12.97
N GLU A 18 19.25 9.60 13.36
CA GLU A 18 17.91 9.14 13.06
C GLU A 18 17.81 9.01 11.55
N SER A 19 17.58 7.80 11.07
CA SER A 19 17.26 7.55 9.66
C SER A 19 15.96 8.27 9.35
N ILE A 20 16.06 9.47 8.79
CA ILE A 20 14.91 10.21 8.27
C ILE A 20 14.33 9.31 7.15
N ASN A 21 13.14 8.79 7.36
CA ASN A 21 12.38 8.11 6.32
C ASN A 21 12.19 9.07 5.16
N LEU A 22 12.84 8.76 4.02
CA LEU A 22 12.97 9.65 2.86
C LEU A 22 11.77 9.61 1.92
N HIS A 23 10.59 9.20 2.39
CA HIS A 23 9.38 9.35 1.59
C HIS A 23 8.80 10.75 1.80
N ALA A 24 9.12 11.66 0.88
CA ALA A 24 8.55 13.00 0.89
C ALA A 24 7.02 13.02 0.74
N PHE A 25 6.41 11.89 0.35
CA PHE A 25 4.96 11.76 0.11
C PHE A 25 4.52 10.32 0.36
N HIS A 26 3.50 10.12 1.21
CA HIS A 26 2.84 8.83 1.36
C HIS A 26 1.82 8.64 0.22
N ILE A 27 2.10 7.70 -0.66
CA ILE A 27 1.28 7.46 -1.85
C ILE A 27 1.17 5.96 -2.15
N SER A 28 -0.03 5.51 -2.51
CA SER A 28 -0.24 4.22 -3.15
C SER A 28 -0.86 4.39 -4.54
N LYS A 29 -0.62 3.44 -5.42
CA LYS A 29 -1.23 3.39 -6.75
C LYS A 29 -1.95 2.07 -6.94
N THR A 30 -3.17 2.12 -7.44
CA THR A 30 -3.98 0.94 -7.77
C THR A 30 -4.41 1.02 -9.23
N ASP A 31 -4.01 0.06 -10.03
CA ASP A 31 -4.46 -0.12 -11.40
C ASP A 31 -5.51 -1.25 -11.44
N MET A 32 -6.68 -0.95 -11.98
CA MET A 32 -7.79 -1.89 -12.13
C MET A 32 -8.10 -2.05 -13.61
N VAL A 33 -7.94 -3.26 -14.15
CA VAL A 33 -8.12 -3.54 -15.58
C VAL A 33 -9.17 -4.61 -15.76
N PHE A 34 -10.27 -4.27 -16.43
CA PHE A 34 -11.28 -5.26 -16.80
C PHE A 34 -10.83 -6.05 -18.03
N GLN A 35 -10.85 -7.38 -17.90
CA GLN A 35 -10.51 -8.34 -18.96
C GLN A 35 -11.79 -9.05 -19.43
N PRO A 36 -12.45 -8.56 -20.49
CA PRO A 36 -13.73 -9.13 -20.95
C PRO A 36 -13.64 -10.62 -21.34
N ALA A 37 -12.53 -11.03 -21.97
CA ALA A 37 -12.32 -12.41 -22.39
C ALA A 37 -12.24 -13.37 -21.19
N GLU A 38 -11.63 -12.93 -20.08
CA GLU A 38 -11.47 -13.69 -18.84
C GLU A 38 -12.64 -13.51 -17.88
N LYS A 39 -13.52 -12.53 -18.18
CA LYS A 39 -14.61 -12.10 -17.28
C LYS A 39 -14.09 -11.74 -15.90
N SER A 40 -12.94 -11.06 -15.83
CA SER A 40 -12.26 -10.71 -14.59
C SER A 40 -11.90 -9.24 -14.53
N MET A 41 -11.74 -8.72 -13.31
CA MET A 41 -11.08 -7.45 -13.01
C MET A 41 -9.75 -7.77 -12.33
N GLN A 42 -8.67 -7.50 -13.03
CA GLN A 42 -7.32 -7.59 -12.47
C GLN A 42 -6.98 -6.29 -11.74
N ILE A 43 -6.43 -6.42 -10.55
CA ILE A 43 -6.11 -5.29 -9.69
C ILE A 43 -4.64 -5.42 -9.28
N THR A 44 -3.87 -4.39 -9.56
CA THR A 44 -2.47 -4.29 -9.14
C THR A 44 -2.34 -3.08 -8.22
N MET A 45 -1.91 -3.30 -6.99
CA MET A 45 -1.71 -2.23 -6.01
C MET A 45 -0.22 -2.11 -5.68
N HIS A 46 0.31 -0.90 -5.79
CA HIS A 46 1.68 -0.54 -5.42
C HIS A 46 1.66 0.22 -4.10
N ILE A 47 2.36 -0.31 -3.09
CA ILE A 47 2.43 0.24 -1.73
C ILE A 47 3.89 0.22 -1.28
N PHE A 48 4.39 1.27 -0.61
CA PHE A 48 5.71 1.25 0.03
C PHE A 48 5.73 0.25 1.19
N ILE A 49 6.82 -0.53 1.27
CA ILE A 49 6.93 -1.64 2.23
C ILE A 49 7.02 -1.13 3.66
N ASP A 50 7.81 -0.10 3.89
CA ASP A 50 7.98 0.52 5.21
C ASP A 50 6.68 1.13 5.75
N ASP A 51 5.92 1.84 4.90
CA ASP A 51 4.60 2.38 5.24
C ASP A 51 3.62 1.26 5.62
N LEU A 52 3.62 0.16 4.85
CA LEU A 52 2.74 -0.98 5.11
C LEU A 52 3.15 -1.71 6.40
N GLU A 53 4.44 -1.91 6.64
CA GLU A 53 4.92 -2.49 7.90
C GLU A 53 4.55 -1.61 9.09
N GLU A 54 4.73 -0.28 9.01
CA GLU A 54 4.33 0.64 10.07
C GLU A 54 2.82 0.55 10.36
N ALA A 55 1.98 0.47 9.33
CA ALA A 55 0.54 0.32 9.51
C ALA A 55 0.17 -0.99 10.22
N LEU A 56 0.83 -2.09 9.89
CA LEU A 56 0.60 -3.38 10.52
C LEU A 56 1.15 -3.41 11.96
N GLU A 57 2.30 -2.82 12.22
CA GLU A 57 2.87 -2.69 13.56
C GLU A 57 1.96 -1.85 14.48
N LYS A 58 1.40 -0.74 14.00
CA LYS A 58 0.41 0.06 14.73
C LYS A 58 -0.88 -0.69 15.07
N GLN A 59 -1.22 -1.74 14.29
CA GLN A 59 -2.30 -2.68 14.61
C GLN A 59 -1.88 -3.79 15.58
N GLY A 60 -0.71 -3.69 16.21
CA GLY A 60 -0.19 -4.66 17.17
C GLY A 60 0.41 -5.92 16.53
N LYS A 61 0.76 -5.87 15.24
CA LYS A 61 1.47 -6.98 14.59
C LYS A 61 2.98 -6.84 14.80
N SER A 62 3.66 -7.97 14.88
CA SER A 62 5.12 -7.97 14.88
C SER A 62 5.64 -7.59 13.49
N LYS A 63 6.87 -7.06 13.42
CA LYS A 63 7.52 -6.74 12.16
C LYS A 63 7.58 -7.96 11.24
N LEU A 64 7.15 -7.79 9.99
CA LEU A 64 6.99 -8.89 9.05
C LEU A 64 8.21 -9.14 8.17
N PHE A 65 9.12 -8.17 8.06
CA PHE A 65 10.30 -8.19 7.18
C PHE A 65 9.95 -8.45 5.72
N ILE A 66 8.89 -7.81 5.24
CA ILE A 66 8.31 -8.00 3.91
C ILE A 66 9.39 -7.85 2.82
N GLY A 67 9.40 -8.80 1.87
CA GLY A 67 10.33 -8.81 0.74
C GLY A 67 11.77 -9.20 1.09
N THR A 68 12.05 -9.69 2.28
CA THR A 68 13.36 -10.16 2.71
C THR A 68 13.37 -11.68 2.93
N GLU A 69 14.56 -12.28 3.06
CA GLU A 69 14.70 -13.70 3.39
C GLU A 69 14.12 -14.07 4.77
N ARG A 70 13.91 -13.07 5.63
CA ARG A 70 13.31 -13.22 6.97
C ARG A 70 11.82 -12.96 6.98
N GLU A 71 11.18 -12.83 5.82
CA GLU A 71 9.76 -12.56 5.76
C GLU A 71 8.92 -13.57 6.55
N SER A 72 8.04 -13.05 7.41
CA SER A 72 7.11 -13.87 8.18
C SER A 72 6.21 -14.72 7.28
N LYS A 73 6.02 -15.99 7.62
CA LYS A 73 5.07 -16.87 6.91
C LYS A 73 3.62 -16.37 6.96
N GLU A 74 3.29 -15.54 7.94
CA GLU A 74 1.96 -14.93 8.11
C GLU A 74 1.76 -13.66 7.28
N ALA A 75 2.82 -13.13 6.64
CA ALA A 75 2.79 -11.84 5.96
C ALA A 75 1.65 -11.74 4.94
N ASN A 76 1.48 -12.74 4.07
CA ASN A 76 0.42 -12.74 3.05
C ASN A 76 -0.98 -12.66 3.68
N GLY A 77 -1.23 -13.42 4.75
CA GLY A 77 -2.53 -13.41 5.45
C GLY A 77 -2.80 -12.07 6.13
N LEU A 78 -1.80 -11.51 6.80
CA LEU A 78 -1.93 -10.22 7.49
C LEU A 78 -2.14 -9.06 6.50
N ILE A 79 -1.40 -9.04 5.38
CA ILE A 79 -1.59 -8.05 4.31
C ILE A 79 -2.97 -8.20 3.68
N THR A 80 -3.42 -9.44 3.41
CA THR A 80 -4.75 -9.69 2.85
C THR A 80 -5.86 -9.14 3.76
N ASN A 81 -5.79 -9.44 5.06
CA ASN A 81 -6.77 -8.96 6.04
C ASN A 81 -6.75 -7.43 6.17
N TYR A 82 -5.56 -6.83 6.13
CA TYR A 82 -5.39 -5.39 6.14
C TYR A 82 -6.08 -4.74 4.94
N LEU A 83 -5.83 -5.26 3.74
CA LEU A 83 -6.46 -4.76 2.52
C LEU A 83 -7.98 -4.96 2.53
N GLN A 84 -8.48 -6.12 2.95
CA GLN A 84 -9.93 -6.37 3.05
C GLN A 84 -10.65 -5.40 3.99
N SER A 85 -9.94 -4.88 5.00
CA SER A 85 -10.48 -3.90 5.95
C SER A 85 -10.43 -2.46 5.42
N ASN A 86 -9.49 -2.14 4.51
CA ASN A 86 -9.20 -0.77 4.09
C ASN A 86 -9.45 -0.49 2.60
N PHE A 87 -9.71 -1.52 1.80
CA PHE A 87 -9.97 -1.40 0.37
C PHE A 87 -11.21 -2.19 -0.02
N SER A 88 -12.20 -1.54 -0.60
CA SER A 88 -13.44 -2.18 -1.04
C SER A 88 -13.90 -1.67 -2.39
N ILE A 89 -14.58 -2.55 -3.14
CA ILE A 89 -15.02 -2.30 -4.51
C ILE A 89 -16.49 -2.64 -4.64
N GLN A 90 -17.23 -1.78 -5.32
CA GLN A 90 -18.58 -2.06 -5.78
C GLN A 90 -18.60 -2.02 -7.30
N LEU A 91 -19.11 -3.08 -7.92
CA LEU A 91 -19.35 -3.16 -9.35
C LEU A 91 -20.87 -3.18 -9.60
N ASN A 92 -21.34 -2.30 -10.47
CA ASN A 92 -22.76 -2.20 -10.82
C ASN A 92 -23.68 -2.10 -9.60
N GLY A 93 -23.25 -1.32 -8.58
CA GLY A 93 -24.00 -1.08 -7.34
C GLY A 93 -23.92 -2.21 -6.30
N LYS A 94 -23.17 -3.28 -6.56
CA LYS A 94 -23.00 -4.39 -5.61
C LYS A 94 -21.59 -4.45 -5.06
N LYS A 95 -21.44 -4.58 -3.74
CA LYS A 95 -20.15 -4.86 -3.11
C LYS A 95 -19.62 -6.19 -3.65
N THR A 96 -18.42 -6.16 -4.21
CA THR A 96 -17.84 -7.29 -4.93
C THR A 96 -16.52 -7.67 -4.27
N PRO A 97 -16.42 -8.87 -3.68
CA PRO A 97 -15.19 -9.33 -3.06
C PRO A 97 -14.13 -9.61 -4.14
N TYR A 98 -12.88 -9.39 -3.78
CA TYR A 98 -11.72 -9.80 -4.56
C TYR A 98 -10.96 -10.90 -3.84
N THR A 99 -10.15 -11.63 -4.57
CA THR A 99 -9.26 -12.69 -4.07
C THR A 99 -7.81 -12.27 -4.19
N TRP A 100 -7.00 -12.69 -3.25
CA TRP A 100 -5.55 -12.57 -3.31
C TRP A 100 -4.99 -13.48 -4.40
N VAL A 101 -4.15 -12.93 -5.28
CA VAL A 101 -3.43 -13.68 -6.32
C VAL A 101 -1.97 -13.87 -5.92
N GLY A 102 -1.32 -12.82 -5.45
CA GLY A 102 0.07 -12.87 -5.06
C GLY A 102 0.65 -11.49 -4.76
N LYS A 103 1.95 -11.45 -4.54
CA LYS A 103 2.71 -10.21 -4.40
C LYS A 103 4.12 -10.35 -4.95
N GLU A 104 4.73 -9.23 -5.29
CA GLU A 104 6.14 -9.12 -5.68
C GLU A 104 6.75 -7.86 -5.05
N THR A 105 8.03 -7.92 -4.70
CA THR A 105 8.80 -6.73 -4.33
C THR A 105 9.29 -6.00 -5.57
N SER A 106 9.31 -4.68 -5.55
CA SER A 106 9.97 -3.87 -6.57
C SER A 106 11.46 -4.19 -6.64
N LYS A 107 12.08 -3.89 -7.78
CA LYS A 107 13.53 -4.19 -8.01
C LYS A 107 14.43 -3.52 -6.97
N ASP A 108 14.08 -2.33 -6.52
CA ASP A 108 14.78 -1.56 -5.48
C ASP A 108 14.40 -1.99 -4.06
N LYS A 109 13.47 -2.95 -3.91
CA LYS A 109 12.96 -3.48 -2.64
C LYS A 109 12.29 -2.43 -1.74
N GLN A 110 11.86 -1.31 -2.30
CA GLN A 110 11.19 -0.25 -1.52
C GLN A 110 9.67 -0.41 -1.52
N ALA A 111 9.11 -1.05 -2.54
CA ALA A 111 7.68 -1.19 -2.70
C ALA A 111 7.24 -2.64 -2.92
N LEU A 112 5.96 -2.87 -2.65
CA LEU A 112 5.26 -4.12 -2.85
C LEU A 112 4.22 -3.94 -3.96
N TRP A 113 4.25 -4.81 -4.96
CA TRP A 113 3.17 -5.01 -5.90
C TRP A 113 2.27 -6.11 -5.35
N VAL A 114 1.01 -5.78 -5.09
CA VAL A 114 -0.02 -6.73 -4.65
C VAL A 114 -0.97 -6.98 -5.81
N TYR A 115 -1.23 -8.25 -6.09
CA TYR A 115 -2.13 -8.69 -7.16
C TYR A 115 -3.39 -9.27 -6.56
N LEU A 116 -4.54 -8.70 -6.98
CA LEU A 116 -5.87 -9.11 -6.56
C LEU A 116 -6.75 -9.33 -7.80
N GLU A 117 -7.78 -10.14 -7.69
CA GLU A 117 -8.68 -10.44 -8.81
C GLU A 117 -10.13 -10.55 -8.37
N ILE A 118 -11.05 -10.03 -9.20
CA ILE A 118 -12.47 -10.29 -9.12
C ILE A 118 -12.87 -11.11 -10.34
N LYS A 119 -13.50 -12.27 -10.12
CA LYS A 119 -13.95 -13.19 -11.20
C LYS A 119 -15.43 -13.08 -11.49
N ASN A 120 -15.84 -13.68 -12.60
CA ASN A 120 -17.23 -13.80 -13.03
C ASN A 120 -17.93 -12.47 -13.33
N ILE A 121 -17.18 -11.46 -13.81
CA ILE A 121 -17.71 -10.17 -14.23
C ILE A 121 -18.13 -10.27 -15.70
N ARG A 122 -19.40 -10.02 -16.00
CA ARG A 122 -19.90 -10.00 -17.37
C ARG A 122 -19.69 -8.63 -18.04
N GLU A 123 -19.93 -7.57 -17.29
CA GLU A 123 -19.79 -6.19 -17.75
C GLU A 123 -19.54 -5.25 -16.57
N VAL A 124 -18.91 -4.12 -16.84
CA VAL A 124 -18.75 -3.02 -15.89
C VAL A 124 -19.41 -1.79 -16.47
N ARG A 125 -20.54 -1.37 -15.85
CA ARG A 125 -21.26 -0.12 -16.17
C ARG A 125 -20.91 1.01 -15.23
N ASN A 126 -20.69 0.67 -13.96
CA ASN A 126 -20.21 1.60 -12.96
C ASN A 126 -19.33 0.88 -11.96
N ILE A 127 -18.40 1.63 -11.40
CA ILE A 127 -17.51 1.18 -10.33
C ILE A 127 -17.46 2.25 -9.24
N SER A 128 -17.49 1.81 -8.00
CA SER A 128 -17.18 2.64 -6.85
C SER A 128 -16.05 1.98 -6.06
N VAL A 129 -15.04 2.76 -5.68
CA VAL A 129 -13.87 2.28 -4.94
C VAL A 129 -13.75 3.08 -3.67
N GLU A 130 -13.70 2.39 -2.54
CA GLU A 130 -13.27 2.93 -1.26
C GLU A 130 -11.84 2.46 -1.00
N ASN A 131 -10.93 3.40 -0.73
CA ASN A 131 -9.55 3.10 -0.42
C ASN A 131 -9.08 3.97 0.76
N ARG A 132 -8.92 3.34 1.91
CA ARG A 132 -8.43 3.92 3.16
C ARG A 132 -7.03 3.41 3.52
N VAL A 133 -6.39 2.68 2.61
CA VAL A 133 -5.05 2.11 2.83
C VAL A 133 -4.10 3.21 3.31
N LEU A 134 -3.44 2.99 4.43
CA LEU A 134 -2.46 3.85 5.10
C LEU A 134 -3.01 5.19 5.64
N THR A 135 -4.28 5.53 5.41
CA THR A 135 -4.84 6.82 5.86
C THR A 135 -5.03 6.91 7.39
N GLU A 136 -5.03 5.80 8.08
CA GLU A 136 -5.07 5.74 9.54
C GLU A 136 -3.71 6.07 10.17
N VAL A 137 -2.62 5.85 9.43
CA VAL A 137 -1.25 6.09 9.87
C VAL A 137 -0.76 7.46 9.41
N PHE A 138 -0.95 7.76 8.13
CA PHE A 138 -0.42 8.97 7.50
C PHE A 138 -1.55 9.93 7.12
N ALA A 139 -1.53 11.12 7.70
CA ALA A 139 -2.58 12.12 7.46
C ALA A 139 -2.56 12.69 6.03
N ASP A 140 -1.41 12.68 5.39
CA ASP A 140 -1.15 13.16 4.03
C ASP A 140 -1.26 12.06 2.95
N GLN A 141 -1.55 10.80 3.34
CA GLN A 141 -1.70 9.68 2.40
C GLN A 141 -2.59 10.02 1.21
N LYS A 142 -2.11 9.68 0.02
CA LYS A 142 -2.86 9.73 -1.25
C LYS A 142 -2.94 8.34 -1.86
N ASN A 143 -4.14 7.94 -2.22
CA ASN A 143 -4.41 6.67 -2.88
C ASN A 143 -4.92 6.97 -4.29
N ILE A 144 -4.08 6.76 -5.29
CA ILE A 144 -4.44 6.92 -6.70
C ILE A 144 -5.05 5.62 -7.19
N VAL A 145 -6.22 5.70 -7.81
CA VAL A 145 -6.85 4.55 -8.46
C VAL A 145 -7.10 4.87 -9.92
N GLN A 146 -6.60 4.03 -10.80
CA GLN A 146 -6.87 4.08 -12.23
C GLN A 146 -7.73 2.88 -12.62
N VAL A 147 -8.83 3.14 -13.33
CA VAL A 147 -9.74 2.11 -13.82
C VAL A 147 -9.73 2.10 -15.34
N ASN A 148 -9.41 0.96 -15.92
CA ASN A 148 -9.36 0.75 -17.36
C ASN A 148 -10.41 -0.28 -17.78
N ILE A 149 -11.42 0.17 -18.52
CA ILE A 149 -12.42 -0.67 -19.15
C ILE A 149 -12.21 -0.57 -20.67
N PRO A 150 -11.90 -1.67 -21.37
CA PRO A 150 -11.67 -1.66 -22.82
C PRO A 150 -12.78 -0.94 -23.59
N SER A 151 -12.38 -0.11 -24.55
CA SER A 151 -13.29 0.70 -25.38
C SER A 151 -14.11 1.76 -24.62
N LYS A 152 -13.81 2.04 -23.36
CA LYS A 152 -14.44 3.08 -22.54
C LYS A 152 -13.43 4.13 -22.12
N LYS A 153 -13.92 5.28 -21.65
CA LYS A 153 -13.08 6.31 -21.02
C LYS A 153 -12.49 5.75 -19.71
N GLN A 154 -11.21 6.04 -19.46
CA GLN A 154 -10.58 5.65 -18.19
C GLN A 154 -11.16 6.44 -17.01
N GLY A 155 -11.30 5.76 -15.86
CA GLY A 155 -11.60 6.38 -14.58
C GLY A 155 -10.30 6.68 -13.80
N TYR A 156 -10.26 7.84 -13.14
CA TYR A 156 -9.15 8.24 -12.28
C TYR A 156 -9.71 8.80 -10.98
N PHE A 157 -9.27 8.23 -9.86
CA PHE A 157 -9.66 8.68 -8.53
C PHE A 157 -8.42 9.06 -7.74
N LEU A 158 -8.49 10.18 -7.04
CA LEU A 158 -7.53 10.58 -6.02
C LEU A 158 -8.25 10.54 -4.67
N LEU A 159 -7.93 9.52 -3.88
CA LEU A 159 -8.51 9.28 -2.57
C LEU A 159 -7.53 9.68 -1.46
N SER A 160 -8.07 10.02 -0.31
CA SER A 160 -7.30 10.47 0.86
C SER A 160 -8.13 10.27 2.13
N LYS A 161 -7.58 10.62 3.28
CA LYS A 161 -8.29 10.58 4.56
C LYS A 161 -9.61 11.37 4.56
N SER A 162 -9.67 12.51 3.85
CA SER A 162 -10.87 13.35 3.74
C SER A 162 -11.84 12.92 2.63
N LYS A 163 -11.38 12.12 1.67
CA LYS A 163 -12.18 11.57 0.56
C LYS A 163 -11.77 10.13 0.33
N THR A 164 -12.40 9.21 1.03
CA THR A 164 -12.04 7.78 0.99
C THR A 164 -12.66 7.01 -0.16
N MET A 165 -13.68 7.56 -0.84
CA MET A 165 -14.44 6.88 -1.88
C MET A 165 -14.68 7.79 -3.08
N ASP A 166 -14.66 7.19 -4.28
CA ASP A 166 -15.07 7.82 -5.53
C ASP A 166 -15.68 6.79 -6.49
N SER A 167 -16.33 7.26 -7.57
CA SER A 167 -17.02 6.39 -8.53
C SER A 167 -16.95 6.91 -9.96
N ALA A 168 -17.07 6.01 -10.93
CA ALA A 168 -17.20 6.31 -12.35
C ALA A 168 -18.24 5.42 -13.02
N SER A 169 -18.88 5.96 -14.07
CA SER A 169 -19.74 5.23 -14.98
C SER A 169 -19.07 5.11 -16.36
N PHE A 170 -19.33 4.00 -17.05
CA PHE A 170 -18.69 3.59 -18.31
C PHE A 170 -19.70 3.22 -19.38
#